data_d5396c02b85bafb0a476397d373650a9
#
_entry.id   d5396c02b85bafb0a476397d373650a9
#
_cell.length_a   1.000
_cell.length_b   1.000
_cell.length_c   1.000
_cell.angle_alpha   90.00
_cell.angle_beta   90.00
_cell.angle_gamma   90.00
#
_symmetry.space_group_name_H-M   'P 1'
#
loop_
_entity.id
_entity.type
_entity.pdbx_description
1 polymer ?
#
loop_
_entity_poly.entity_id
_entity_poly.type
_entity_poly.pdbx_seq_one_letter_code
_entity_poly.pdbx_strand_id
1 'polypeptide(L)'
;MQCGYFEAGLCHSCTLLPTPYERQLADKDAKVRRALTEFGTPDLQWLAPAASHQKDFRSKVKLVAGGTPSDMRLGILGADLNVQDLRDCPIVVPAIRDQLPRLARLIEHMRIEPYSVKRRRGDLKYVIVTAGDDRQLMVRFVLRSRRHMSTLRTHLHAIRQAVPTIRVVTANIHPTHAALVEGPDEYVLTDEVTLPMTVGRTRLQVGPRSFTQTNTRVASALYMQVASWLTDVDARSVWDLYCGVGGFALNAAAAGVQDVTGVEISGDAVEAARSAAQHLEVAGMRARTRFIAADATKWAQEQSERTVPDAIVVNPPRRGLGEELATWLNGCGAHHIVYSSCNPATLVEDLASMPSYQVSQGRIFDMFAHTRHVETICLMSRVGV
;
A
#
# COMPACT_ATOMS: atom_id res chain seq x y z
N MET A 1 -12.49 19.56 5.48
CA MET A 1 -13.26 18.98 4.35
C MET A 1 -14.70 18.73 4.80
N GLN A 2 -15.71 19.03 4.00
CA GLN A 2 -17.11 18.63 4.27
C GLN A 2 -17.38 17.25 3.69
N CYS A 3 -18.16 16.42 4.40
CA CYS A 3 -18.52 15.07 3.96
C CYS A 3 -19.97 14.74 4.41
N GLY A 4 -20.90 14.71 3.46
CA GLY A 4 -22.31 14.41 3.74
C GLY A 4 -22.55 13.04 4.39
N TYR A 5 -21.70 12.04 4.11
CA TYR A 5 -21.79 10.74 4.78
C TYR A 5 -21.43 10.82 6.26
N PHE A 6 -20.44 11.65 6.62
CA PHE A 6 -20.05 11.86 8.01
C PHE A 6 -21.11 12.66 8.76
N GLU A 7 -21.60 13.74 8.16
CA GLU A 7 -22.64 14.61 8.74
C GLU A 7 -23.96 13.86 8.94
N ALA A 8 -24.31 12.94 8.03
CA ALA A 8 -25.49 12.08 8.15
C ALA A 8 -25.29 10.88 9.09
N GLY A 9 -24.11 10.70 9.72
CA GLY A 9 -23.83 9.55 10.59
C GLY A 9 -23.73 8.21 9.87
N LEU A 10 -23.60 8.19 8.53
CA LEU A 10 -23.55 6.97 7.73
C LEU A 10 -22.14 6.37 7.65
N CYS A 11 -21.08 7.19 7.84
CA CYS A 11 -19.70 6.77 7.80
C CYS A 11 -18.86 7.53 8.82
N HIS A 12 -18.12 6.80 9.66
CA HIS A 12 -17.21 7.36 10.67
C HIS A 12 -15.75 6.98 10.43
N SER A 13 -15.37 6.59 9.22
CA SER A 13 -13.98 6.19 8.89
C SER A 13 -12.98 7.35 9.01
N CYS A 14 -13.41 8.57 8.74
CA CYS A 14 -12.61 9.80 8.87
C CYS A 14 -12.74 10.39 10.28
N THR A 15 -12.18 9.71 11.29
CA THR A 15 -12.39 10.02 12.72
C THR A 15 -11.91 11.41 13.15
N LEU A 16 -10.98 12.03 12.41
CA LEU A 16 -10.45 13.37 12.70
C LEU A 16 -11.08 14.46 11.83
N LEU A 17 -12.11 14.14 11.03
CA LEU A 17 -12.73 15.09 10.12
C LEU A 17 -13.21 16.40 10.78
N PRO A 18 -13.73 16.39 12.02
CA PRO A 18 -14.12 17.62 12.73
C PRO A 18 -12.94 18.54 13.11
N THR A 19 -11.71 18.00 13.15
CA THR A 19 -10.50 18.77 13.50
C THR A 19 -9.94 19.45 12.24
N PRO A 20 -9.53 20.73 12.28
CA PRO A 20 -8.84 21.38 11.18
C PRO A 20 -7.62 20.57 10.72
N TYR A 21 -7.39 20.48 9.41
CA TYR A 21 -6.40 19.56 8.86
C TYR A 21 -4.96 19.86 9.33
N GLU A 22 -4.60 21.13 9.42
CA GLU A 22 -3.30 21.58 9.91
C GLU A 22 -3.06 21.10 11.35
N ARG A 23 -4.12 21.11 12.17
CA ARG A 23 -4.06 20.60 13.56
C ARG A 23 -3.91 19.09 13.58
N GLN A 24 -4.63 18.35 12.72
CA GLN A 24 -4.47 16.89 12.59
C GLN A 24 -3.00 16.54 12.30
N LEU A 25 -2.39 17.25 11.34
CA LEU A 25 -1.01 17.01 10.91
C LEU A 25 -0.01 17.36 11.99
N ALA A 26 -0.18 18.50 12.67
CA ALA A 26 0.67 18.93 13.77
C ALA A 26 0.62 17.96 14.96
N ASP A 27 -0.58 17.46 15.30
CA ASP A 27 -0.75 16.51 16.41
C ASP A 27 -0.11 15.14 16.09
N LYS A 28 -0.20 14.67 14.84
CA LYS A 28 0.49 13.46 14.38
C LYS A 28 2.01 13.62 14.47
N ASP A 29 2.53 14.73 13.95
CA ASP A 29 3.96 15.05 13.97
C ASP A 29 4.51 15.12 15.40
N ALA A 30 3.86 15.90 16.26
CA ALA A 30 4.28 16.05 17.65
C ALA A 30 4.25 14.73 18.44
N LYS A 31 3.26 13.86 18.15
CA LYS A 31 3.16 12.53 18.77
C LYS A 31 4.35 11.65 18.39
N VAL A 32 4.69 11.59 17.09
CA VAL A 32 5.78 10.74 16.59
C VAL A 32 7.14 11.28 17.05
N ARG A 33 7.36 12.59 16.96
CA ARG A 33 8.59 13.21 17.45
C ARG A 33 8.87 12.86 18.92
N ARG A 34 7.87 13.02 19.78
CA ARG A 34 8.01 12.67 21.22
C ARG A 34 8.37 11.19 21.42
N ALA A 35 7.74 10.29 20.66
CA ALA A 35 8.02 8.86 20.77
C ALA A 35 9.45 8.47 20.34
N LEU A 36 10.05 9.25 19.44
CA LEU A 36 11.37 8.94 18.88
C LEU A 36 12.52 9.79 19.47
N THR A 37 12.23 10.73 20.37
CA THR A 37 13.24 11.65 20.92
C THR A 37 14.41 10.92 21.59
N GLU A 38 14.17 9.84 22.32
CA GLU A 38 15.21 9.09 23.03
C GLU A 38 16.11 8.25 22.10
N PHE A 39 15.69 8.00 20.87
CA PHE A 39 16.45 7.24 19.87
C PHE A 39 17.23 8.13 18.91
N GLY A 40 17.11 9.45 19.04
CA GLY A 40 17.74 10.42 18.16
C GLY A 40 19.19 10.69 18.48
N THR A 41 19.98 11.04 17.44
CA THR A 41 21.29 11.68 17.63
C THR A 41 21.12 13.07 18.25
N PRO A 42 22.18 13.66 18.88
CA PRO A 42 22.12 15.05 19.34
C PRO A 42 21.72 16.05 18.24
N ASP A 43 22.08 15.76 17.00
CA ASP A 43 21.82 16.60 15.81
C ASP A 43 20.64 16.08 14.98
N LEU A 44 19.68 15.36 15.59
CA LEU A 44 18.53 14.81 14.90
C LEU A 44 17.81 15.85 14.03
N GLN A 45 17.81 15.63 12.74
CA GLN A 45 17.06 16.45 11.77
C GLN A 45 15.65 15.91 11.57
N TRP A 46 14.67 16.64 12.08
CA TRP A 46 13.28 16.30 11.86
C TRP A 46 12.66 17.16 10.77
N LEU A 47 12.35 16.54 9.63
CA LEU A 47 11.83 17.23 8.46
C LEU A 47 10.34 17.58 8.62
N ALA A 48 9.91 18.61 7.90
CA ALA A 48 8.50 18.99 7.88
C ALA A 48 7.59 17.85 7.39
N PRO A 49 6.43 17.64 8.00
CA PRO A 49 5.48 16.61 7.60
C PRO A 49 5.12 16.65 6.11
N ALA A 50 5.04 15.49 5.47
CA ALA A 50 4.51 15.38 4.12
C ALA A 50 2.98 15.31 4.16
N ALA A 51 2.33 16.43 3.83
CA ALA A 51 0.88 16.55 3.87
C ALA A 51 0.19 15.82 2.70
N SER A 52 -1.01 15.30 2.96
CA SER A 52 -1.92 14.79 1.94
C SER A 52 -2.83 15.88 1.37
N HIS A 53 -3.42 15.61 0.21
CA HIS A 53 -4.68 16.26 -0.13
C HIS A 53 -5.77 15.81 0.84
N GLN A 54 -6.73 16.69 1.11
CA GLN A 54 -7.87 16.38 1.98
C GLN A 54 -8.98 15.62 1.25
N LYS A 55 -8.99 15.65 -0.10
CA LYS A 55 -9.93 14.99 -1.01
C LYS A 55 -9.15 14.29 -2.12
N ASP A 56 -9.82 13.38 -2.83
CA ASP A 56 -9.33 12.79 -4.08
C ASP A 56 -7.92 12.16 -3.98
N PHE A 57 -7.61 11.58 -2.82
CA PHE A 57 -6.27 11.00 -2.59
C PHE A 57 -6.25 9.47 -2.61
N ARG A 58 -7.41 8.82 -2.38
CA ARG A 58 -7.46 7.37 -2.21
C ARG A 58 -7.58 6.65 -3.55
N SER A 59 -6.49 6.04 -4.00
CA SER A 59 -6.36 5.35 -5.29
C SER A 59 -6.75 3.86 -5.26
N LYS A 60 -7.05 3.28 -4.09
CA LYS A 60 -7.54 1.90 -3.95
C LYS A 60 -8.66 1.84 -2.93
N VAL A 61 -9.81 1.33 -3.33
CA VAL A 61 -10.98 1.17 -2.47
C VAL A 61 -11.44 -0.27 -2.43
N LYS A 62 -11.85 -0.71 -1.25
CA LYS A 62 -12.54 -1.98 -1.03
C LYS A 62 -13.96 -1.66 -0.60
N LEU A 63 -14.92 -1.97 -1.44
CA LEU A 63 -16.32 -1.69 -1.23
C LEU A 63 -17.06 -2.99 -0.93
N VAL A 64 -17.78 -3.04 0.18
CA VAL A 64 -18.70 -4.13 0.49
C VAL A 64 -19.87 -4.05 -0.48
N ALA A 65 -20.22 -5.16 -1.11
CA ALA A 65 -21.42 -5.26 -1.94
C ALA A 65 -22.64 -5.56 -1.06
N GLY A 66 -23.71 -4.80 -1.25
CA GLY A 66 -24.95 -4.97 -0.50
C GLY A 66 -26.18 -4.51 -1.28
N GLY A 67 -27.34 -4.43 -0.61
CA GLY A 67 -28.60 -4.13 -1.25
C GLY A 67 -29.29 -5.39 -1.83
N THR A 68 -29.78 -5.26 -3.05
CA THR A 68 -30.45 -6.35 -3.80
C THR A 68 -29.82 -6.51 -5.19
N PRO A 69 -30.13 -7.59 -5.95
CA PRO A 69 -29.65 -7.71 -7.33
C PRO A 69 -30.11 -6.61 -8.29
N SER A 70 -31.12 -5.81 -7.91
CA SER A 70 -31.67 -4.70 -8.71
C SER A 70 -31.43 -3.32 -8.07
N ASP A 71 -30.83 -3.27 -6.88
CA ASP A 71 -30.44 -2.04 -6.17
C ASP A 71 -29.09 -2.30 -5.47
N MET A 72 -28.01 -2.26 -6.23
CA MET A 72 -26.66 -2.56 -5.76
C MET A 72 -26.09 -1.38 -4.98
N ARG A 73 -25.68 -1.65 -3.75
CA ARG A 73 -24.96 -0.71 -2.90
C ARG A 73 -23.49 -1.10 -2.80
N LEU A 74 -22.61 -0.13 -2.94
CA LEU A 74 -21.17 -0.34 -2.84
C LEU A 74 -20.61 0.62 -1.77
N GLY A 75 -20.13 0.07 -0.65
CA GLY A 75 -19.69 0.93 0.44
C GLY A 75 -19.08 0.20 1.62
N ILE A 76 -19.53 0.49 2.82
CA ILE A 76 -19.05 -0.14 4.06
C ILE A 76 -20.22 -0.81 4.80
N LEU A 77 -19.87 -1.79 5.63
CA LEU A 77 -20.84 -2.44 6.50
C LEU A 77 -21.15 -1.51 7.70
N GLY A 78 -22.41 -1.17 7.88
CA GLY A 78 -22.89 -0.43 9.04
C GLY A 78 -23.00 -1.30 10.28
N ALA A 79 -23.28 -0.69 11.44
CA ALA A 79 -23.45 -1.39 12.70
C ALA A 79 -24.65 -2.37 12.70
N ASP A 80 -25.66 -2.09 11.88
CA ASP A 80 -26.83 -2.92 11.64
C ASP A 80 -26.59 -4.08 10.66
N LEU A 81 -25.33 -4.26 10.20
CA LEU A 81 -24.88 -5.22 9.18
C LEU A 81 -25.51 -5.00 7.79
N ASN A 82 -26.09 -3.83 7.54
CA ASN A 82 -26.47 -3.40 6.20
C ASN A 82 -25.34 -2.56 5.57
N VAL A 83 -25.26 -2.57 4.24
CA VAL A 83 -24.26 -1.79 3.53
C VAL A 83 -24.72 -0.35 3.35
N GLN A 84 -23.91 0.57 3.87
CA GLN A 84 -24.04 2.00 3.61
C GLN A 84 -23.36 2.30 2.28
N ASP A 85 -24.11 2.87 1.34
CA ASP A 85 -23.58 3.19 0.01
C ASP A 85 -22.62 4.37 0.08
N LEU A 86 -21.38 4.19 -0.39
CA LEU A 86 -20.33 5.20 -0.36
C LEU A 86 -19.74 5.47 -1.76
N ARG A 87 -20.52 5.26 -2.81
CA ARG A 87 -20.06 5.46 -4.20
C ARG A 87 -19.56 6.89 -4.49
N ASP A 88 -20.00 7.86 -3.69
CA ASP A 88 -19.63 9.28 -3.84
C ASP A 88 -18.70 9.78 -2.73
N CYS A 89 -17.87 8.90 -2.17
CA CYS A 89 -16.95 9.23 -1.10
C CYS A 89 -15.89 10.24 -1.55
N PRO A 90 -15.79 11.43 -0.92
CA PRO A 90 -14.95 12.53 -1.41
C PRO A 90 -13.44 12.28 -1.32
N ILE A 91 -12.98 11.31 -0.53
CA ILE A 91 -11.55 10.97 -0.47
C ILE A 91 -11.09 10.07 -1.62
N VAL A 92 -12.03 9.42 -2.32
CA VAL A 92 -11.72 8.51 -3.44
C VAL A 92 -11.38 9.33 -4.67
N VAL A 93 -10.31 8.94 -5.38
CA VAL A 93 -9.89 9.62 -6.61
C VAL A 93 -11.01 9.62 -7.66
N PRO A 94 -11.18 10.70 -8.45
CA PRO A 94 -12.24 10.78 -9.46
C PRO A 94 -12.20 9.63 -10.48
N ALA A 95 -11.00 9.11 -10.81
CA ALA A 95 -10.86 7.97 -11.71
C ALA A 95 -11.69 6.76 -11.28
N ILE A 96 -11.82 6.52 -9.97
CA ILE A 96 -12.65 5.46 -9.40
C ILE A 96 -14.08 5.97 -9.16
N ARG A 97 -14.22 7.06 -8.40
CA ARG A 97 -15.53 7.57 -7.93
C ARG A 97 -16.53 7.76 -9.09
N ASP A 98 -16.10 8.37 -10.19
CA ASP A 98 -16.95 8.63 -11.36
C ASP A 98 -17.44 7.33 -12.05
N GLN A 99 -16.78 6.19 -11.82
CA GLN A 99 -17.13 4.92 -12.44
C GLN A 99 -17.96 3.99 -11.53
N LEU A 100 -17.98 4.23 -10.21
CA LEU A 100 -18.72 3.37 -9.28
C LEU A 100 -20.22 3.26 -9.59
N PRO A 101 -20.94 4.32 -10.00
CA PRO A 101 -22.34 4.20 -10.40
C PRO A 101 -22.56 3.30 -11.63
N ARG A 102 -21.61 3.32 -12.58
CA ARG A 102 -21.66 2.47 -13.79
C ARG A 102 -21.38 1.02 -13.44
N LEU A 103 -20.37 0.77 -12.57
CA LEU A 103 -20.06 -0.57 -12.07
C LEU A 103 -21.24 -1.18 -11.30
N ALA A 104 -21.91 -0.40 -10.45
CA ALA A 104 -23.10 -0.87 -9.74
C ALA A 104 -24.20 -1.33 -10.72
N ARG A 105 -24.55 -0.50 -11.71
CA ARG A 105 -25.54 -0.86 -12.74
C ARG A 105 -25.16 -2.10 -13.56
N LEU A 106 -23.87 -2.29 -13.86
CA LEU A 106 -23.38 -3.51 -14.52
C LEU A 106 -23.58 -4.75 -13.66
N ILE A 107 -23.29 -4.66 -12.37
CA ILE A 107 -23.49 -5.77 -11.43
C ILE A 107 -24.97 -6.11 -11.31
N GLU A 108 -25.86 -5.12 -11.29
CA GLU A 108 -27.31 -5.28 -11.34
C GLU A 108 -27.74 -5.99 -12.63
N HIS A 109 -27.24 -5.57 -13.78
CA HIS A 109 -27.51 -6.20 -15.08
C HIS A 109 -27.06 -7.67 -15.12
N MET A 110 -25.93 -7.98 -14.53
CA MET A 110 -25.42 -9.35 -14.39
C MET A 110 -26.21 -10.19 -13.36
N ARG A 111 -27.09 -9.57 -12.58
CA ARG A 111 -27.88 -10.18 -11.50
C ARG A 111 -27.05 -10.97 -10.50
N ILE A 112 -25.85 -10.49 -10.19
CA ILE A 112 -24.99 -11.10 -9.17
C ILE A 112 -25.51 -10.68 -7.79
N GLU A 113 -26.00 -11.65 -7.02
CA GLU A 113 -26.58 -11.41 -5.70
C GLU A 113 -25.49 -10.94 -4.72
N PRO A 114 -25.63 -9.75 -4.06
CA PRO A 114 -24.69 -9.30 -3.05
C PRO A 114 -24.76 -10.20 -1.82
N TYR A 115 -23.59 -10.43 -1.19
CA TYR A 115 -23.50 -11.27 -0.01
C TYR A 115 -24.01 -10.56 1.25
N SER A 116 -25.07 -11.09 1.82
CA SER A 116 -25.58 -10.63 3.12
C SER A 116 -24.87 -11.33 4.27
N VAL A 117 -24.09 -10.60 5.04
CA VAL A 117 -23.42 -11.08 6.26
C VAL A 117 -24.45 -11.64 7.25
N LYS A 118 -25.58 -10.94 7.42
CA LYS A 118 -26.66 -11.29 8.34
C LYS A 118 -27.35 -12.61 7.96
N ARG A 119 -27.61 -12.81 6.65
CA ARG A 119 -28.31 -14.00 6.14
C ARG A 119 -27.37 -15.12 5.69
N ARG A 120 -26.06 -14.86 5.59
CA ARG A 120 -25.01 -15.72 5.03
C ARG A 120 -25.37 -16.28 3.65
N ARG A 121 -26.06 -15.47 2.83
CA ARG A 121 -26.50 -15.80 1.47
C ARG A 121 -26.05 -14.73 0.49
N GLY A 122 -26.04 -15.07 -0.80
CA GLY A 122 -25.50 -14.24 -1.87
C GLY A 122 -24.06 -14.63 -2.19
N ASP A 123 -23.49 -14.03 -3.21
CA ASP A 123 -22.18 -14.42 -3.74
C ASP A 123 -21.16 -13.29 -3.80
N LEU A 124 -21.53 -12.08 -4.22
CA LEU A 124 -20.62 -10.94 -4.31
C LEU A 124 -20.39 -10.31 -2.93
N LYS A 125 -19.18 -10.45 -2.41
CA LYS A 125 -18.78 -9.89 -1.10
C LYS A 125 -18.24 -8.49 -1.20
N TYR A 126 -17.27 -8.30 -2.10
CA TYR A 126 -16.61 -7.02 -2.29
C TYR A 126 -16.38 -6.72 -3.76
N VAL A 127 -16.31 -5.43 -4.05
CA VAL A 127 -15.72 -4.90 -5.28
C VAL A 127 -14.51 -4.06 -4.87
N ILE A 128 -13.32 -4.47 -5.32
CA ILE A 128 -12.09 -3.74 -5.04
C ILE A 128 -11.69 -3.04 -6.34
N VAL A 129 -11.51 -1.72 -6.27
CA VAL A 129 -11.13 -0.92 -7.43
C VAL A 129 -9.81 -0.23 -7.12
N THR A 130 -8.84 -0.36 -8.01
CA THR A 130 -7.54 0.31 -7.94
C THR A 130 -7.38 1.18 -9.17
N ALA A 131 -6.96 2.44 -8.99
CA ALA A 131 -6.60 3.35 -10.07
C ALA A 131 -5.09 3.36 -10.27
N GLY A 132 -4.67 3.27 -11.52
CA GLY A 132 -3.30 3.43 -11.97
C GLY A 132 -3.14 4.66 -12.86
N ASP A 133 -2.10 4.63 -13.70
CA ASP A 133 -1.80 5.69 -14.66
C ASP A 133 -2.94 5.89 -15.66
N ASP A 134 -3.04 7.10 -16.23
CA ASP A 134 -4.00 7.45 -17.29
C ASP A 134 -5.47 7.11 -16.92
N ARG A 135 -5.81 7.22 -15.64
CA ARG A 135 -7.12 6.86 -15.08
C ARG A 135 -7.51 5.39 -15.32
N GLN A 136 -6.55 4.52 -15.66
CA GLN A 136 -6.79 3.09 -15.84
C GLN A 136 -7.19 2.44 -14.53
N LEU A 137 -8.06 1.43 -14.62
CA LEU A 137 -8.61 0.76 -13.45
C LEU A 137 -8.34 -0.75 -13.49
N MET A 138 -8.09 -1.29 -12.32
CA MET A 138 -8.25 -2.70 -12.01
C MET A 138 -9.52 -2.89 -11.18
N VAL A 139 -10.40 -3.77 -11.61
CA VAL A 139 -11.62 -4.12 -10.89
C VAL A 139 -11.58 -5.59 -10.49
N ARG A 140 -11.68 -5.84 -9.21
CA ARG A 140 -11.61 -7.16 -8.62
C ARG A 140 -12.93 -7.51 -7.93
N PHE A 141 -13.60 -8.55 -8.43
CA PHE A 141 -14.84 -9.08 -7.83
C PHE A 141 -14.48 -10.15 -6.82
N VAL A 142 -14.80 -9.94 -5.54
CA VAL A 142 -14.60 -10.97 -4.50
C VAL A 142 -15.91 -11.73 -4.31
N LEU A 143 -15.92 -12.97 -4.76
CA LEU A 143 -17.09 -13.85 -4.76
C LEU A 143 -16.97 -14.91 -3.66
N ARG A 144 -18.10 -15.34 -3.10
CA ARG A 144 -18.13 -16.47 -2.18
C ARG A 144 -17.85 -17.80 -2.87
N SER A 145 -18.25 -17.93 -4.12
CA SER A 145 -18.13 -19.16 -4.89
C SER A 145 -17.82 -18.92 -6.36
N ARG A 146 -17.53 -19.99 -7.10
CA ARG A 146 -17.31 -19.93 -8.56
C ARG A 146 -18.59 -19.78 -9.38
N ARG A 147 -19.77 -19.71 -8.76
CA ARG A 147 -21.08 -19.72 -9.44
C ARG A 147 -21.19 -18.67 -10.54
N HIS A 148 -20.67 -17.47 -10.33
CA HIS A 148 -20.77 -16.35 -11.27
C HIS A 148 -19.53 -16.14 -12.16
N MET A 149 -18.58 -17.09 -12.18
CA MET A 149 -17.39 -17.00 -13.03
C MET A 149 -17.72 -16.95 -14.52
N SER A 150 -18.67 -17.79 -14.97
CA SER A 150 -19.16 -17.77 -16.36
C SER A 150 -19.86 -16.45 -16.69
N THR A 151 -20.69 -15.94 -15.77
CA THR A 151 -21.36 -14.64 -15.91
C THR A 151 -20.35 -13.51 -16.12
N LEU A 152 -19.32 -13.42 -15.28
CA LEU A 152 -18.27 -12.39 -15.43
C LEU A 152 -17.54 -12.50 -16.77
N ARG A 153 -17.19 -13.72 -17.20
CA ARG A 153 -16.51 -13.94 -18.49
C ARG A 153 -17.40 -13.54 -19.67
N THR A 154 -18.66 -13.92 -19.68
CA THR A 154 -19.60 -13.57 -20.74
C THR A 154 -19.82 -12.05 -20.82
N HIS A 155 -19.83 -11.35 -19.68
CA HIS A 155 -20.07 -9.92 -19.63
C HIS A 155 -18.79 -9.08 -19.68
N LEU A 156 -17.61 -9.68 -19.83
CA LEU A 156 -16.32 -8.95 -19.81
C LEU A 156 -16.26 -7.82 -20.84
N HIS A 157 -16.75 -8.10 -22.06
CA HIS A 157 -16.82 -7.08 -23.11
C HIS A 157 -17.74 -5.91 -22.71
N ALA A 158 -18.93 -6.20 -22.18
CA ALA A 158 -19.88 -5.19 -21.72
C ALA A 158 -19.30 -4.35 -20.54
N ILE A 159 -18.57 -4.99 -19.62
CA ILE A 159 -17.86 -4.31 -18.53
C ILE A 159 -16.86 -3.30 -19.09
N ARG A 160 -16.02 -3.69 -20.07
CA ARG A 160 -15.03 -2.81 -20.70
C ARG A 160 -15.66 -1.72 -21.57
N GLN A 161 -16.79 -2.00 -22.22
CA GLN A 161 -17.53 -0.97 -22.97
C GLN A 161 -18.14 0.10 -22.05
N ALA A 162 -18.74 -0.30 -20.95
CA ALA A 162 -19.39 0.64 -20.02
C ALA A 162 -18.37 1.46 -19.22
N VAL A 163 -17.18 0.90 -18.95
CA VAL A 163 -16.06 1.57 -18.27
C VAL A 163 -14.77 1.34 -19.07
N PRO A 164 -14.53 2.12 -20.15
CA PRO A 164 -13.40 1.89 -21.07
C PRO A 164 -12.01 2.02 -20.40
N THR A 165 -11.93 2.64 -19.24
CA THR A 165 -10.68 2.75 -18.45
C THR A 165 -10.31 1.47 -17.71
N ILE A 166 -11.18 0.45 -17.68
CA ILE A 166 -10.84 -0.83 -17.06
C ILE A 166 -9.82 -1.57 -17.93
N ARG A 167 -8.62 -1.73 -17.37
CA ARG A 167 -7.53 -2.50 -17.94
C ARG A 167 -7.54 -3.94 -17.46
N VAL A 168 -7.72 -4.15 -16.16
CA VAL A 168 -7.67 -5.46 -15.53
C VAL A 168 -8.99 -5.78 -14.82
N VAL A 169 -9.54 -6.96 -15.09
CA VAL A 169 -10.69 -7.52 -14.37
C VAL A 169 -10.27 -8.83 -13.76
N THR A 170 -10.53 -9.01 -12.47
CA THR A 170 -10.26 -10.28 -11.79
C THR A 170 -11.44 -10.74 -10.94
N ALA A 171 -11.45 -12.02 -10.61
CA ALA A 171 -12.37 -12.63 -9.66
C ALA A 171 -11.57 -13.39 -8.60
N ASN A 172 -11.80 -13.05 -7.34
CA ASN A 172 -11.25 -13.75 -6.20
C ASN A 172 -12.33 -14.61 -5.53
N ILE A 173 -11.99 -15.84 -5.16
CA ILE A 173 -12.95 -16.73 -4.48
C ILE A 173 -12.64 -16.78 -2.99
N HIS A 174 -13.58 -16.28 -2.21
CA HIS A 174 -13.52 -16.20 -0.74
C HIS A 174 -14.70 -16.94 -0.11
N PRO A 175 -14.62 -18.27 0.08
CA PRO A 175 -15.75 -19.09 0.53
C PRO A 175 -16.12 -18.92 2.00
N THR A 176 -15.14 -18.56 2.85
CA THR A 176 -15.32 -18.52 4.30
C THR A 176 -16.14 -17.30 4.76
N HIS A 177 -16.96 -17.50 5.81
CA HIS A 177 -17.64 -16.40 6.50
C HIS A 177 -16.68 -15.81 7.55
N ALA A 178 -15.74 -14.98 7.10
CA ALA A 178 -14.72 -14.34 7.94
C ALA A 178 -14.54 -12.88 7.52
N ALA A 179 -13.99 -12.08 8.41
CA ALA A 179 -13.66 -10.67 8.17
C ALA A 179 -12.44 -10.47 7.22
N LEU A 180 -11.96 -11.53 6.60
CA LEU A 180 -10.92 -11.48 5.58
C LEU A 180 -11.48 -10.84 4.30
N VAL A 181 -10.60 -10.17 3.57
CA VAL A 181 -10.99 -9.43 2.36
C VAL A 181 -11.00 -10.33 1.15
N GLU A 182 -10.15 -11.34 1.13
CA GLU A 182 -9.85 -12.17 -0.02
C GLU A 182 -9.60 -13.63 0.37
N GLY A 183 -9.88 -14.50 -0.57
CA GLY A 183 -9.62 -15.93 -0.48
C GLY A 183 -8.37 -16.35 -1.24
N PRO A 184 -8.05 -17.64 -1.24
CA PRO A 184 -6.82 -18.17 -1.84
C PRO A 184 -6.79 -18.10 -3.36
N ASP A 185 -7.95 -18.26 -4.01
CA ASP A 185 -8.03 -18.42 -5.46
C ASP A 185 -8.28 -17.08 -6.14
N GLU A 186 -7.39 -16.69 -7.06
CA GLU A 186 -7.50 -15.50 -7.90
C GLU A 186 -7.54 -15.90 -9.37
N TYR A 187 -8.46 -15.32 -10.12
CA TYR A 187 -8.63 -15.56 -11.56
C TYR A 187 -8.56 -14.22 -12.31
N VAL A 188 -7.57 -14.01 -13.13
CA VAL A 188 -7.52 -12.88 -14.06
C VAL A 188 -8.44 -13.23 -15.24
N LEU A 189 -9.31 -12.29 -15.64
CA LEU A 189 -10.29 -12.46 -16.70
C LEU A 189 -9.95 -11.70 -17.97
N THR A 190 -8.99 -10.78 -17.91
CA THR A 190 -8.46 -9.97 -19.01
C THR A 190 -7.09 -10.51 -19.47
N ASP A 191 -6.64 -10.11 -20.66
CA ASP A 191 -5.29 -10.42 -21.16
C ASP A 191 -4.23 -9.70 -20.33
N GLU A 192 -4.51 -8.45 -19.95
CA GLU A 192 -3.66 -7.70 -19.04
C GLU A 192 -3.83 -8.22 -17.60
N VAL A 193 -2.69 -8.48 -16.95
CA VAL A 193 -2.64 -9.06 -15.60
C VAL A 193 -2.21 -8.05 -14.53
N THR A 194 -1.62 -6.92 -14.94
CA THR A 194 -1.14 -5.86 -14.06
C THR A 194 -1.66 -4.49 -14.47
N LEU A 195 -1.73 -3.61 -13.48
CA LEU A 195 -2.06 -2.20 -13.66
C LEU A 195 -0.77 -1.37 -13.49
N PRO A 196 -0.34 -0.59 -14.49
CA PRO A 196 0.79 0.30 -14.34
C PRO A 196 0.44 1.46 -13.41
N MET A 197 1.37 1.79 -12.51
CA MET A 197 1.20 2.86 -11.53
C MET A 197 2.53 3.58 -11.32
N THR A 198 2.59 4.83 -11.74
CA THR A 198 3.76 5.67 -11.52
C THR A 198 3.79 6.17 -10.07
N VAL A 199 4.86 5.84 -9.33
CA VAL A 199 5.08 6.26 -7.96
C VAL A 199 6.54 6.71 -7.79
N GLY A 200 6.73 7.98 -7.46
CA GLY A 200 8.05 8.60 -7.48
C GLY A 200 8.62 8.68 -8.90
N ARG A 201 9.80 8.11 -9.09
CA ARG A 201 10.52 8.08 -10.38
C ARG A 201 10.28 6.79 -11.18
N THR A 202 9.44 5.89 -10.69
CA THR A 202 9.31 4.55 -11.26
C THR A 202 7.87 4.22 -11.62
N ARG A 203 7.70 3.36 -12.61
CA ARG A 203 6.41 2.83 -13.03
C ARG A 203 6.29 1.39 -12.58
N LEU A 204 5.59 1.19 -11.46
CA LEU A 204 5.35 -0.11 -10.86
C LEU A 204 4.31 -0.90 -11.67
N GLN A 205 4.40 -2.23 -11.62
CA GLN A 205 3.39 -3.16 -12.15
C GLN A 205 2.59 -3.75 -10.99
N VAL A 206 1.33 -3.34 -10.86
CA VAL A 206 0.50 -3.71 -9.71
C VAL A 206 -0.42 -4.87 -10.08
N GLY A 207 -0.22 -6.01 -9.49
CA GLY A 207 -1.12 -7.17 -9.62
C GLY A 207 -2.32 -7.11 -8.67
N PRO A 208 -3.31 -7.98 -8.84
CA PRO A 208 -4.55 -7.96 -8.04
C PRO A 208 -4.31 -8.21 -6.55
N ARG A 209 -3.31 -9.01 -6.19
CA ARG A 209 -2.93 -9.33 -4.81
C ARG A 209 -1.81 -8.46 -4.25
N SER A 210 -1.24 -7.58 -5.08
CA SER A 210 -0.15 -6.70 -4.65
C SER A 210 -0.62 -5.70 -3.61
N PHE A 211 0.18 -5.54 -2.56
CA PHE A 211 0.06 -4.39 -1.68
C PHE A 211 0.54 -3.13 -2.41
N THR A 212 -0.21 -2.06 -2.29
CA THR A 212 0.20 -0.72 -2.73
C THR A 212 -0.32 0.31 -1.74
N GLN A 213 0.46 1.36 -1.54
CA GLN A 213 0.02 2.52 -0.77
C GLN A 213 -1.19 3.17 -1.47
N THR A 214 -2.23 3.46 -0.71
CA THR A 214 -3.51 3.91 -1.29
C THR A 214 -3.58 5.41 -1.57
N ASN A 215 -2.55 6.17 -1.19
CA ASN A 215 -2.36 7.58 -1.50
C ASN A 215 -1.09 7.71 -2.34
N THR A 216 -1.22 7.59 -3.65
CA THR A 216 -0.10 7.51 -4.60
C THR A 216 0.80 8.75 -4.52
N ARG A 217 0.23 9.95 -4.28
CA ARG A 217 1.02 11.18 -4.14
C ARG A 217 1.91 11.15 -2.91
N VAL A 218 1.37 10.77 -1.75
CA VAL A 218 2.14 10.68 -0.50
C VAL A 218 3.12 9.53 -0.58
N ALA A 219 2.77 8.40 -1.21
CA ALA A 219 3.68 7.30 -1.48
C ALA A 219 4.86 7.72 -2.36
N SER A 220 4.61 8.55 -3.40
CA SER A 220 5.69 9.12 -4.22
C SER A 220 6.65 9.97 -3.39
N ALA A 221 6.12 10.83 -2.53
CA ALA A 221 6.94 11.65 -1.63
C ALA A 221 7.75 10.79 -0.64
N LEU A 222 7.14 9.71 -0.13
CA LEU A 222 7.79 8.73 0.76
C LEU A 222 8.97 8.04 0.09
N TYR A 223 8.77 7.46 -1.10
CA TYR A 223 9.82 6.75 -1.83
C TYR A 223 10.94 7.68 -2.29
N MET A 224 10.59 8.89 -2.76
CA MET A 224 11.57 9.90 -3.15
C MET A 224 12.40 10.41 -1.96
N GLN A 225 11.81 10.54 -0.77
CA GLN A 225 12.55 10.93 0.43
C GLN A 225 13.59 9.87 0.83
N VAL A 226 13.20 8.58 0.80
CA VAL A 226 14.13 7.49 1.08
C VAL A 226 15.25 7.47 0.04
N ALA A 227 14.91 7.59 -1.24
CA ALA A 227 15.90 7.65 -2.32
C ALA A 227 16.86 8.83 -2.17
N SER A 228 16.38 10.02 -1.74
CA SER A 228 17.23 11.16 -1.41
C SER A 228 18.19 10.84 -0.28
N TRP A 229 17.71 10.30 0.84
CA TRP A 229 18.55 9.95 1.98
C TRP A 229 19.64 8.93 1.60
N LEU A 230 19.30 7.92 0.79
CA LEU A 230 20.29 6.96 0.32
C LEU A 230 21.38 7.61 -0.54
N THR A 231 21.02 8.62 -1.34
CA THR A 231 21.98 9.42 -2.11
C THR A 231 22.82 10.32 -1.20
N ASP A 232 22.20 10.97 -0.21
CA ASP A 232 22.86 11.89 0.71
C ASP A 232 23.94 11.19 1.57
N VAL A 233 23.76 9.88 1.86
CA VAL A 233 24.73 9.04 2.58
C VAL A 233 25.66 8.24 1.64
N ASP A 234 25.69 8.56 0.34
CA ASP A 234 26.50 7.87 -0.71
C ASP A 234 26.34 6.34 -0.71
N ALA A 235 25.15 5.83 -0.41
CA ALA A 235 24.86 4.41 -0.43
C ALA A 235 24.90 3.86 -1.87
N ARG A 236 25.86 2.98 -2.17
CA ARG A 236 26.04 2.35 -3.48
C ARG A 236 25.32 1.01 -3.58
N SER A 237 25.14 0.37 -2.45
CA SER A 237 24.43 -0.91 -2.31
C SER A 237 23.30 -0.83 -1.29
N VAL A 238 22.13 -1.38 -1.61
CA VAL A 238 20.93 -1.32 -0.77
C VAL A 238 20.18 -2.65 -0.79
N TRP A 239 19.75 -3.09 0.39
CA TRP A 239 18.70 -4.10 0.50
C TRP A 239 17.38 -3.44 0.88
N ASP A 240 16.29 -3.86 0.22
CA ASP A 240 14.91 -3.49 0.54
C ASP A 240 14.21 -4.74 1.07
N LEU A 241 14.14 -4.87 2.39
CA LEU A 241 13.48 -5.98 3.07
C LEU A 241 11.99 -5.67 3.23
N TYR A 242 11.13 -6.60 2.83
CA TYR A 242 9.69 -6.41 2.62
C TYR A 242 9.38 -5.51 1.41
N CYS A 243 10.10 -5.71 0.30
CA CYS A 243 10.08 -4.79 -0.85
C CYS A 243 8.75 -4.71 -1.60
N GLY A 244 7.83 -5.66 -1.41
CA GLY A 244 6.58 -5.73 -2.15
C GLY A 244 6.82 -5.73 -3.66
N VAL A 245 6.15 -4.83 -4.38
CA VAL A 245 6.34 -4.62 -5.83
C VAL A 245 7.55 -3.74 -6.18
N GLY A 246 8.47 -3.53 -5.23
CA GLY A 246 9.73 -2.83 -5.44
C GLY A 246 9.66 -1.30 -5.30
N GLY A 247 8.73 -0.78 -4.53
CA GLY A 247 8.52 0.67 -4.42
C GLY A 247 9.77 1.43 -3.96
N PHE A 248 10.39 1.05 -2.86
CA PHE A 248 11.64 1.66 -2.37
C PHE A 248 12.83 1.26 -3.24
N ALA A 249 13.00 -0.04 -3.50
CA ALA A 249 14.12 -0.58 -4.28
C ALA A 249 14.28 0.11 -5.64
N LEU A 250 13.19 0.19 -6.42
CA LEU A 250 13.23 0.76 -7.76
C LEU A 250 13.45 2.28 -7.75
N ASN A 251 12.88 3.01 -6.77
CA ASN A 251 13.13 4.44 -6.62
C ASN A 251 14.58 4.71 -6.18
N ALA A 252 15.19 3.87 -5.34
CA ALA A 252 16.60 3.93 -5.00
C ALA A 252 17.48 3.71 -6.24
N ALA A 253 17.20 2.67 -7.04
CA ALA A 253 17.90 2.40 -8.30
C ALA A 253 17.77 3.57 -9.29
N ALA A 254 16.57 4.14 -9.44
CA ALA A 254 16.33 5.30 -10.30
C ALA A 254 17.00 6.60 -9.79
N ALA A 255 17.38 6.67 -8.51
CA ALA A 255 18.15 7.77 -7.92
C ALA A 255 19.67 7.61 -8.03
N GLY A 256 20.16 6.46 -8.51
CA GLY A 256 21.58 6.23 -8.77
C GLY A 256 22.25 5.19 -7.87
N VAL A 257 21.53 4.55 -6.96
CA VAL A 257 22.05 3.38 -6.21
C VAL A 257 22.43 2.29 -7.20
N GLN A 258 23.66 1.76 -7.10
CA GLN A 258 24.24 0.90 -8.15
C GLN A 258 23.82 -0.57 -8.03
N ASP A 259 23.64 -1.07 -6.78
CA ASP A 259 23.31 -2.46 -6.49
C ASP A 259 22.12 -2.52 -5.51
N VAL A 260 21.00 -3.02 -5.98
CA VAL A 260 19.75 -3.04 -5.20
C VAL A 260 19.20 -4.46 -5.16
N THR A 261 19.03 -5.00 -3.96
CA THR A 261 18.39 -6.30 -3.75
C THR A 261 17.09 -6.12 -2.97
N GLY A 262 15.95 -6.49 -3.56
CA GLY A 262 14.64 -6.53 -2.92
C GLY A 262 14.29 -7.94 -2.48
N VAL A 263 13.80 -8.09 -1.24
CA VAL A 263 13.36 -9.38 -0.67
C VAL A 263 11.90 -9.27 -0.24
N GLU A 264 11.07 -10.19 -0.71
CA GLU A 264 9.63 -10.22 -0.46
C GLU A 264 9.14 -11.67 -0.44
N ILE A 265 8.23 -12.00 0.47
CA ILE A 265 7.70 -13.36 0.58
C ILE A 265 6.72 -13.73 -0.54
N SER A 266 6.05 -12.75 -1.14
CA SER A 266 5.08 -12.95 -2.22
C SER A 266 5.78 -13.09 -3.57
N GLY A 267 5.74 -14.29 -4.15
CA GLY A 267 6.27 -14.53 -5.51
C GLY A 267 5.64 -13.64 -6.56
N ASP A 268 4.32 -13.39 -6.49
CA ASP A 268 3.61 -12.50 -7.43
C ASP A 268 4.12 -11.05 -7.34
N ALA A 269 4.43 -10.57 -6.13
CA ALA A 269 4.97 -9.23 -5.94
C ALA A 269 6.41 -9.13 -6.47
N VAL A 270 7.22 -10.18 -6.27
CA VAL A 270 8.59 -10.27 -6.80
C VAL A 270 8.59 -10.25 -8.34
N GLU A 271 7.69 -11.00 -8.99
CA GLU A 271 7.58 -10.97 -10.45
C GLU A 271 7.14 -9.59 -10.97
N ALA A 272 6.24 -8.93 -10.27
CA ALA A 272 5.84 -7.56 -10.59
C ALA A 272 7.01 -6.57 -10.45
N ALA A 273 7.84 -6.71 -9.40
CA ALA A 273 9.04 -5.91 -9.21
C ALA A 273 10.10 -6.15 -10.30
N ARG A 274 10.33 -7.43 -10.71
CA ARG A 274 11.22 -7.79 -11.83
C ARG A 274 10.76 -7.18 -13.13
N SER A 275 9.45 -7.28 -13.43
CA SER A 275 8.87 -6.67 -14.63
C SER A 275 9.05 -5.14 -14.63
N ALA A 276 8.84 -4.49 -13.49
CA ALA A 276 9.05 -3.05 -13.38
C ALA A 276 10.54 -2.66 -13.54
N ALA A 277 11.47 -3.45 -13.01
CA ALA A 277 12.92 -3.26 -13.20
C ALA A 277 13.34 -3.32 -14.66
N GLN A 278 12.84 -4.28 -15.42
CA GLN A 278 13.12 -4.40 -16.87
C GLN A 278 12.70 -3.14 -17.64
N HIS A 279 11.56 -2.53 -17.28
CA HIS A 279 11.14 -1.27 -17.90
C HIS A 279 12.10 -0.11 -17.59
N LEU A 280 12.69 -0.07 -16.41
CA LEU A 280 13.69 0.94 -16.06
C LEU A 280 15.02 0.71 -16.78
N GLU A 281 15.46 -0.52 -16.96
CA GLU A 281 16.65 -0.88 -17.74
C GLU A 281 16.51 -0.42 -19.20
N VAL A 282 15.36 -0.67 -19.81
CA VAL A 282 15.04 -0.19 -21.17
C VAL A 282 15.06 1.34 -21.25
N ALA A 283 14.68 2.02 -20.16
CA ALA A 283 14.76 3.49 -20.05
C ALA A 283 16.19 4.03 -19.78
N GLY A 284 17.20 3.16 -19.72
CA GLY A 284 18.61 3.54 -19.56
C GLY A 284 19.14 3.54 -18.14
N MET A 285 18.40 2.99 -17.17
CA MET A 285 18.89 2.78 -15.81
C MET A 285 20.03 1.74 -15.82
N ARG A 286 21.13 2.04 -15.14
CA ARG A 286 22.32 1.16 -15.09
C ARG A 286 22.47 0.40 -13.78
N ALA A 287 21.56 0.59 -12.84
CA ALA A 287 21.59 -0.09 -11.55
C ALA A 287 21.38 -1.60 -11.73
N ARG A 288 22.14 -2.38 -11.01
CA ARG A 288 21.95 -3.83 -10.91
C ARG A 288 20.82 -4.10 -9.90
N THR A 289 19.70 -4.60 -10.39
CA THR A 289 18.55 -4.92 -9.54
C THR A 289 18.35 -6.42 -9.43
N ARG A 290 18.05 -6.91 -8.23
CA ARG A 290 17.74 -8.31 -7.95
C ARG A 290 16.55 -8.39 -7.02
N PHE A 291 15.55 -9.21 -7.36
CA PHE A 291 14.38 -9.44 -6.52
C PHE A 291 14.24 -10.92 -6.19
N ILE A 292 14.07 -11.23 -4.91
CA ILE A 292 14.11 -12.59 -4.34
C ILE A 292 12.83 -12.89 -3.59
N ALA A 293 12.18 -14.01 -3.93
CA ALA A 293 11.02 -14.49 -3.20
C ALA A 293 11.47 -15.32 -2.00
N ALA A 294 11.49 -14.70 -0.81
CA ALA A 294 11.93 -15.32 0.44
C ALA A 294 11.35 -14.62 1.67
N ASP A 295 11.37 -15.30 2.80
CA ASP A 295 11.18 -14.64 4.09
C ASP A 295 12.37 -13.71 4.38
N ALA A 296 12.07 -12.43 4.65
CA ALA A 296 13.11 -11.41 4.78
C ALA A 296 14.08 -11.66 5.95
N THR A 297 13.58 -12.17 7.08
CA THR A 297 14.39 -12.47 8.26
C THR A 297 15.35 -13.62 7.98
N LYS A 298 14.83 -14.74 7.49
CA LYS A 298 15.65 -15.91 7.18
C LYS A 298 16.69 -15.62 6.12
N TRP A 299 16.26 -14.95 5.04
CA TRP A 299 17.17 -14.59 3.97
C TRP A 299 18.30 -13.66 4.46
N ALA A 300 18.00 -12.66 5.29
CA ALA A 300 19.01 -11.76 5.84
C ALA A 300 20.02 -12.51 6.71
N GLN A 301 19.57 -13.43 7.56
CA GLN A 301 20.44 -14.24 8.44
C GLN A 301 21.35 -15.21 7.67
N GLU A 302 20.96 -15.64 6.47
CA GLU A 302 21.76 -16.50 5.60
C GLU A 302 22.90 -15.75 4.90
N GLN A 303 22.89 -14.41 4.92
CA GLN A 303 23.93 -13.62 4.28
C GLN A 303 25.19 -13.54 5.15
N SER A 304 26.36 -13.55 4.50
CA SER A 304 27.63 -13.32 5.20
C SER A 304 27.84 -11.82 5.48
N GLU A 305 28.59 -11.49 6.52
CA GLU A 305 28.96 -10.11 6.87
C GLU A 305 29.59 -9.34 5.70
N ARG A 306 30.32 -10.04 4.80
CA ARG A 306 30.97 -9.43 3.63
C ARG A 306 30.01 -9.01 2.53
N THR A 307 28.76 -9.44 2.60
CA THR A 307 27.72 -9.16 1.59
C THR A 307 26.71 -8.09 2.05
N VAL A 308 26.82 -7.65 3.31
CA VAL A 308 25.95 -6.62 3.87
C VAL A 308 26.11 -5.31 3.09
N PRO A 309 25.02 -4.66 2.68
CA PRO A 309 25.07 -3.44 1.87
C PRO A 309 25.40 -2.20 2.73
N ASP A 310 25.66 -1.08 2.05
CA ASP A 310 25.87 0.21 2.71
C ASP A 310 24.65 0.65 3.52
N ALA A 311 23.45 0.37 2.98
CA ALA A 311 22.19 0.69 3.65
C ALA A 311 21.12 -0.41 3.48
N ILE A 312 20.26 -0.55 4.49
CA ILE A 312 19.10 -1.47 4.47
C ILE A 312 17.83 -0.64 4.65
N VAL A 313 16.87 -0.82 3.74
CA VAL A 313 15.52 -0.27 3.86
C VAL A 313 14.61 -1.37 4.41
N VAL A 314 13.82 -1.04 5.42
CA VAL A 314 12.81 -1.95 5.99
C VAL A 314 11.45 -1.27 6.04
N ASN A 315 10.43 -1.96 5.55
CA ASN A 315 9.03 -1.53 5.62
C ASN A 315 8.14 -2.69 6.09
N PRO A 316 8.24 -3.08 7.37
CA PRO A 316 7.55 -4.25 7.89
C PRO A 316 6.03 -4.03 7.97
N PRO A 317 5.25 -5.11 8.15
CA PRO A 317 3.84 -5.02 8.48
C PRO A 317 3.62 -4.34 9.84
N ARG A 318 2.35 -4.05 10.18
CA ARG A 318 1.96 -3.32 11.42
C ARG A 318 2.51 -3.88 12.74
N ARG A 319 2.92 -5.14 12.76
CA ARG A 319 3.51 -5.80 13.93
C ARG A 319 4.99 -5.45 14.16
N GLY A 320 5.63 -4.67 13.27
CA GLY A 320 7.05 -4.37 13.31
C GLY A 320 7.93 -5.45 12.68
N LEU A 321 9.24 -5.33 12.92
CA LEU A 321 10.28 -6.30 12.49
C LEU A 321 10.19 -7.61 13.28
N GLY A 322 9.90 -7.46 14.57
CA GLY A 322 10.06 -8.53 15.56
C GLY A 322 11.50 -8.64 16.04
N GLU A 323 11.67 -9.25 17.22
CA GLU A 323 12.93 -9.32 17.94
C GLU A 323 14.06 -9.97 17.12
N GLU A 324 13.75 -11.00 16.36
CA GLU A 324 14.75 -11.77 15.59
C GLU A 324 15.43 -10.92 14.51
N LEU A 325 14.65 -10.21 13.67
CA LEU A 325 15.20 -9.36 12.62
C LEU A 325 15.82 -8.08 13.19
N ALA A 326 15.21 -7.47 14.21
CA ALA A 326 15.74 -6.28 14.85
C ALA A 326 17.12 -6.56 15.49
N THR A 327 17.28 -7.69 16.18
CA THR A 327 18.57 -8.14 16.75
C THR A 327 19.61 -8.37 15.65
N TRP A 328 19.23 -9.03 14.56
CA TRP A 328 20.12 -9.25 13.43
C TRP A 328 20.57 -7.93 12.80
N LEU A 329 19.64 -7.02 12.54
CA LEU A 329 19.94 -5.69 12.02
C LEU A 329 20.89 -4.90 12.93
N ASN A 330 20.70 -4.98 14.25
CA ASN A 330 21.59 -4.35 15.21
C ASN A 330 23.05 -4.82 15.09
N GLY A 331 23.25 -6.09 14.74
CA GLY A 331 24.58 -6.72 14.60
C GLY A 331 25.14 -6.78 13.18
N CYS A 332 24.35 -6.56 12.14
CA CYS A 332 24.70 -6.90 10.75
C CYS A 332 25.85 -6.07 10.14
N GLY A 333 26.14 -4.90 10.66
CA GLY A 333 27.28 -4.07 10.20
C GLY A 333 26.92 -3.07 9.09
N ALA A 334 25.70 -2.98 8.61
CA ALA A 334 25.27 -1.93 7.68
C ALA A 334 25.51 -0.53 8.29
N HIS A 335 25.96 0.42 7.49
CA HIS A 335 26.21 1.76 7.99
C HIS A 335 24.92 2.52 8.28
N HIS A 336 23.90 2.30 7.48
CA HIS A 336 22.61 2.98 7.56
C HIS A 336 21.43 2.02 7.49
N ILE A 337 20.37 2.37 8.20
CA ILE A 337 19.07 1.70 8.08
C ILE A 337 18.01 2.77 7.85
N VAL A 338 17.18 2.60 6.82
CA VAL A 338 15.97 3.40 6.63
C VAL A 338 14.78 2.56 7.07
N TYR A 339 14.13 2.98 8.15
CA TYR A 339 12.94 2.31 8.66
C TYR A 339 11.69 3.10 8.27
N SER A 340 10.78 2.48 7.50
CA SER A 340 9.43 2.98 7.21
C SER A 340 8.41 2.21 8.05
N SER A 341 7.56 2.90 8.81
CA SER A 341 6.58 2.29 9.71
C SER A 341 5.23 2.99 9.66
N CYS A 342 4.16 2.22 9.57
CA CYS A 342 2.79 2.70 9.74
C CYS A 342 2.28 2.63 11.19
N ASN A 343 3.12 2.19 12.14
CA ASN A 343 2.78 2.06 13.56
C ASN A 343 3.94 2.55 14.45
N PRO A 344 3.88 3.79 14.97
CA PRO A 344 4.93 4.35 15.80
C PRO A 344 5.21 3.56 17.09
N ALA A 345 4.25 2.80 17.61
CA ALA A 345 4.47 2.02 18.82
C ALA A 345 5.42 0.85 18.58
N THR A 346 5.18 0.05 17.53
CA THR A 346 6.09 -1.05 17.17
C THR A 346 7.43 -0.55 16.63
N LEU A 347 7.47 0.64 16.01
CA LEU A 347 8.73 1.27 15.66
C LEU A 347 9.61 1.54 16.88
N VAL A 348 9.03 2.07 17.97
CA VAL A 348 9.73 2.31 19.24
C VAL A 348 10.26 0.99 19.84
N GLU A 349 9.43 -0.06 19.85
CA GLU A 349 9.83 -1.38 20.34
C GLU A 349 11.02 -1.96 19.55
N ASP A 350 10.97 -1.86 18.22
CA ASP A 350 12.05 -2.34 17.35
C ASP A 350 13.33 -1.51 17.53
N LEU A 351 13.24 -0.17 17.64
CA LEU A 351 14.38 0.71 17.89
C LEU A 351 15.08 0.42 19.23
N ALA A 352 14.32 0.10 20.28
CA ALA A 352 14.87 -0.30 21.57
C ALA A 352 15.73 -1.59 21.47
N SER A 353 15.46 -2.46 20.48
CA SER A 353 16.23 -3.67 20.18
C SER A 353 17.44 -3.39 19.28
N MET A 354 17.66 -2.14 18.85
CA MET A 354 18.70 -1.74 17.90
C MET A 354 19.62 -0.64 18.46
N PRO A 355 20.21 -0.80 19.66
CA PRO A 355 21.00 0.26 20.32
C PRO A 355 22.29 0.64 19.57
N SER A 356 22.75 -0.15 18.60
CA SER A 356 23.89 0.20 17.74
C SER A 356 23.55 1.27 16.68
N TYR A 357 22.28 1.67 16.57
CA TYR A 357 21.82 2.68 15.63
C TYR A 357 21.08 3.81 16.34
N GLN A 358 21.25 5.03 15.85
CA GLN A 358 20.51 6.20 16.28
C GLN A 358 19.83 6.88 15.10
N VAL A 359 18.65 7.46 15.32
CA VAL A 359 17.89 8.20 14.31
C VAL A 359 18.60 9.53 14.04
N SER A 360 19.14 9.70 12.85
CA SER A 360 19.77 10.95 12.38
C SER A 360 18.80 11.87 11.66
N GLN A 361 17.81 11.29 10.96
CA GLN A 361 16.75 12.06 10.31
C GLN A 361 15.41 11.37 10.47
N GLY A 362 14.33 12.17 10.60
CA GLY A 362 12.96 11.65 10.71
C GLY A 362 11.96 12.51 9.95
N ARG A 363 10.90 11.87 9.45
CA ARG A 363 9.79 12.55 8.77
C ARG A 363 8.51 11.74 8.88
N ILE A 364 7.37 12.42 9.05
CA ILE A 364 6.06 11.79 8.92
C ILE A 364 5.42 12.06 7.55
N PHE A 365 4.58 11.12 7.13
CA PHE A 365 3.80 11.16 5.89
C PHE A 365 2.33 10.90 6.21
N ASP A 366 1.46 11.85 5.85
CA ASP A 366 0.03 11.72 6.10
C ASP A 366 -0.64 10.88 5.01
N MET A 367 -0.33 9.58 5.00
CA MET A 367 -0.87 8.61 4.04
C MET A 367 -2.40 8.50 4.11
N PHE A 368 -2.97 8.75 5.30
CA PHE A 368 -4.39 8.59 5.60
C PHE A 368 -4.94 9.85 6.27
N ALA A 369 -5.14 10.92 5.48
CA ALA A 369 -5.76 12.15 5.95
C ALA A 369 -7.10 11.88 6.66
N HIS A 370 -7.44 12.72 7.64
CA HIS A 370 -8.64 12.62 8.48
C HIS A 370 -8.72 11.38 9.39
N THR A 371 -7.63 10.61 9.52
CA THR A 371 -7.54 9.48 10.45
C THR A 371 -6.36 9.63 11.40
N ARG A 372 -6.28 8.80 12.44
CA ARG A 372 -5.14 8.79 13.38
C ARG A 372 -3.90 8.07 12.85
N HIS A 373 -4.00 7.43 11.69
CA HIS A 373 -2.89 6.72 11.09
C HIS A 373 -1.84 7.69 10.55
N VAL A 374 -0.58 7.31 10.68
CA VAL A 374 0.58 8.06 10.20
C VAL A 374 1.60 7.07 9.66
N GLU A 375 2.27 7.43 8.59
CA GLU A 375 3.47 6.74 8.12
C GLU A 375 4.69 7.55 8.58
N THR A 376 5.69 6.87 9.11
CA THR A 376 6.91 7.50 9.63
C THR A 376 8.11 6.87 8.95
N ILE A 377 9.07 7.67 8.52
CA ILE A 377 10.37 7.16 8.11
C ILE A 377 11.48 7.75 9.00
N CYS A 378 12.45 6.91 9.28
CA CYS A 378 13.66 7.28 10.01
C CYS A 378 14.88 6.84 9.22
N LEU A 379 15.85 7.73 9.01
CA LEU A 379 17.20 7.36 8.64
C LEU A 379 17.97 7.15 9.94
N MET A 380 18.54 5.99 10.10
CA MET A 380 19.34 5.59 11.26
C MET A 380 20.79 5.38 10.82
N SER A 381 21.70 5.88 11.60
CA SER A 381 23.14 5.70 11.37
C SER A 381 23.75 4.91 12.51
N ARG A 382 24.75 4.07 12.20
CA ARG A 382 25.44 3.26 13.18
C ARG A 382 26.28 4.14 14.09
N VAL A 383 26.21 3.90 15.40
CA VAL A 383 26.99 4.65 16.42
C VAL A 383 28.39 4.08 16.51
N GLY A 384 29.40 4.98 16.52
CA GLY A 384 30.80 4.59 16.77
C GLY A 384 31.57 4.09 15.53
N VAL A 385 31.11 4.45 14.35
CA VAL A 385 31.88 4.25 13.08
C VAL A 385 32.44 5.58 12.61
#